data_774d0b83c2159f7d84d9eb2c00501cc8
#
_entry.id   774d0b83c2159f7d84d9eb2c00501cc8
#
_cell.length_a   1.000
_cell.length_b   1.000
_cell.length_c   1.000
_cell.angle_alpha   90.00
_cell.angle_beta   90.00
_cell.angle_gamma   90.00
#
_symmetry.space_group_name_H-M   'P 1'
#
loop_
_entity.id
_entity.type
_entity.pdbx_description
1 polymer ?
#
loop_
_entity_poly.entity_id
_entity_poly.type
_entity_poly.pdbx_seq_one_letter_code
_entity_poly.pdbx_strand_id
1 'polypeptide(L)'
;PKVGRVIPVIEDRYVEIEFGTGCLKVTPAHDVNDYALGQKYDLTTYDIFTADAHVNVEGLEADIYPNVAAYQGMDRFDCRKQIVVDLQAEGLVEKVEDYTNKVGYSERTNVPIEPRLSLQWFIRMQHFADIALPPVMNDDIVFYPTKYKNTYRNWLENIKDWCISRQLWWGHRIPAYYEKALLEETGAENY
;
A
#
# COMPACT_ATOMS: atom_id res chain seq x y z
N PRO A 1 -14.71 15.19 6.46
CA PRO A 1 -15.63 15.97 7.30
C PRO A 1 -15.88 15.32 8.65
N LYS A 2 -16.27 14.04 8.72
CA LYS A 2 -16.56 13.33 9.99
C LYS A 2 -15.42 13.41 11.02
N VAL A 3 -14.20 13.31 10.56
CA VAL A 3 -12.99 13.26 11.37
C VAL A 3 -12.60 14.65 11.88
N GLY A 4 -12.88 15.71 11.13
CA GLY A 4 -12.49 17.09 11.46
C GLY A 4 -10.96 17.35 11.34
N ARG A 5 -10.18 16.39 10.88
CA ARG A 5 -8.73 16.50 10.77
C ARG A 5 -8.33 17.49 9.68
N VAL A 6 -7.32 18.28 9.96
CA VAL A 6 -6.67 19.14 8.98
C VAL A 6 -5.69 18.30 8.15
N ILE A 7 -5.80 18.37 6.84
CA ILE A 7 -4.92 17.67 5.90
C ILE A 7 -4.21 18.69 4.99
N PRO A 8 -2.95 18.43 4.59
CA PRO A 8 -2.24 19.31 3.68
C PRO A 8 -2.84 19.22 2.27
N VAL A 9 -2.80 20.33 1.54
CA VAL A 9 -3.01 20.36 0.10
C VAL A 9 -1.65 20.33 -0.57
N ILE A 10 -1.42 19.34 -1.43
CA ILE A 10 -0.16 19.14 -2.15
C ILE A 10 -0.40 19.25 -3.66
N GLU A 11 0.64 19.65 -4.39
CA GLU A 11 0.63 19.70 -5.85
C GLU A 11 1.49 18.57 -6.41
N ASP A 12 0.93 17.75 -7.31
CA ASP A 12 1.66 16.66 -7.97
C ASP A 12 1.20 16.46 -9.40
N ARG A 13 2.14 16.05 -10.27
CA ARG A 13 1.87 15.71 -11.67
C ARG A 13 0.97 14.49 -11.86
N TYR A 14 0.77 13.70 -10.82
CA TYR A 14 -0.14 12.57 -10.81
C TYR A 14 -1.61 12.98 -10.95
N VAL A 15 -1.95 14.21 -10.56
CA VAL A 15 -3.32 14.74 -10.63
C VAL A 15 -3.57 15.33 -12.01
N GLU A 16 -4.56 14.79 -12.71
CA GLU A 16 -5.04 15.32 -13.98
C GLU A 16 -6.18 16.30 -13.74
N ILE A 17 -5.97 17.58 -14.09
CA ILE A 17 -6.93 18.66 -13.84
C ILE A 17 -8.27 18.41 -14.53
N GLU A 18 -8.25 17.77 -15.71
CA GLU A 18 -9.45 17.49 -16.51
C GLU A 18 -10.21 16.25 -16.06
N PHE A 19 -9.66 15.48 -15.11
CA PHE A 19 -10.30 14.29 -14.58
C PHE A 19 -11.12 14.63 -13.33
N GLY A 20 -12.43 14.41 -13.38
CA GLY A 20 -13.34 14.69 -12.26
C GLY A 20 -13.35 16.17 -11.86
N THR A 21 -12.95 16.44 -10.63
CA THR A 21 -12.85 17.81 -10.08
C THR A 21 -11.43 18.41 -10.18
N GLY A 22 -10.45 17.64 -10.69
CA GLY A 22 -9.06 18.01 -10.63
C GLY A 22 -8.45 17.94 -9.21
N CYS A 23 -9.18 17.40 -8.25
CA CYS A 23 -8.74 17.23 -6.87
C CYS A 23 -8.78 15.74 -6.48
N LEU A 24 -7.63 15.20 -6.07
CA LEU A 24 -7.49 13.82 -5.63
C LEU A 24 -7.40 13.77 -4.10
N LYS A 25 -8.20 12.90 -3.47
CA LYS A 25 -8.02 12.54 -2.07
C LYS A 25 -6.98 11.43 -1.98
N VAL A 26 -5.93 11.62 -1.19
CA VAL A 26 -4.82 10.68 -1.03
C VAL A 26 -4.96 9.90 0.28
N THR A 27 -4.92 8.56 0.19
CA THR A 27 -4.98 7.63 1.33
C THR A 27 -3.84 6.61 1.27
N PRO A 28 -2.66 6.94 1.81
CA PRO A 28 -1.44 6.14 1.64
C PRO A 28 -1.52 4.68 2.12
N ALA A 29 -2.40 4.37 3.08
CA ALA A 29 -2.53 3.02 3.61
C ALA A 29 -3.27 2.04 2.68
N HIS A 30 -4.13 2.54 1.76
CA HIS A 30 -5.12 1.72 1.09
C HIS A 30 -5.13 1.85 -0.44
N ASP A 31 -4.11 2.51 -1.00
CA ASP A 31 -3.89 2.58 -2.45
C ASP A 31 -2.39 2.64 -2.75
N VAL A 32 -1.96 1.89 -3.77
CA VAL A 32 -0.53 1.77 -4.11
C VAL A 32 0.05 3.09 -4.65
N ASN A 33 -0.73 3.84 -5.44
CA ASN A 33 -0.28 5.12 -5.97
C ASN A 33 -0.28 6.19 -4.88
N ASP A 34 -1.31 6.19 -4.02
CA ASP A 34 -1.39 7.06 -2.86
C ASP A 34 -0.26 6.80 -1.87
N TYR A 35 0.17 5.53 -1.72
CA TYR A 35 1.34 5.18 -0.92
C TYR A 35 2.61 5.86 -1.45
N ALA A 36 2.83 5.84 -2.77
CA ALA A 36 3.97 6.50 -3.38
C ALA A 36 3.95 8.03 -3.16
N LEU A 37 2.77 8.65 -3.24
CA LEU A 37 2.57 10.06 -2.89
C LEU A 37 2.82 10.29 -1.39
N GLY A 38 2.34 9.39 -0.55
CA GLY A 38 2.58 9.42 0.90
C GLY A 38 4.06 9.44 1.25
N GLN A 39 4.85 8.57 0.62
CA GLN A 39 6.31 8.53 0.79
C GLN A 39 7.00 9.80 0.25
N LYS A 40 6.54 10.30 -0.90
CA LYS A 40 7.13 11.49 -1.52
C LYS A 40 6.93 12.77 -0.72
N TYR A 41 5.80 12.91 -0.06
CA TYR A 41 5.39 14.13 0.65
C TYR A 41 5.32 13.95 2.17
N ASP A 42 5.83 12.84 2.68
CA ASP A 42 5.84 12.49 4.11
C ASP A 42 4.44 12.63 4.76
N LEU A 43 3.43 12.06 4.08
CA LEU A 43 2.05 12.14 4.55
C LEU A 43 1.78 11.11 5.63
N THR A 44 1.03 11.50 6.64
CA THR A 44 0.59 10.58 7.69
C THR A 44 -0.24 9.44 7.11
N THR A 45 0.10 8.22 7.51
CA THR A 45 -0.55 7.00 7.05
C THR A 45 -1.51 6.49 8.11
N TYR A 46 -2.77 6.28 7.73
CA TYR A 46 -3.82 5.75 8.60
C TYR A 46 -4.34 4.44 8.05
N ASP A 47 -3.97 3.32 8.70
CA ASP A 47 -4.55 2.01 8.41
C ASP A 47 -5.86 1.86 9.21
N ILE A 48 -6.98 1.76 8.50
CA ILE A 48 -8.32 1.71 9.08
C ILE A 48 -9.00 0.36 8.88
N PHE A 49 -8.26 -0.68 8.48
CA PHE A 49 -8.81 -2.02 8.29
C PHE A 49 -8.12 -3.07 9.14
N THR A 50 -8.90 -3.98 9.66
CA THR A 50 -8.44 -5.26 10.21
C THR A 50 -8.02 -6.22 9.08
N ALA A 51 -7.40 -7.34 9.43
CA ALA A 51 -6.96 -8.34 8.45
C ALA A 51 -8.11 -8.97 7.65
N ASP A 52 -9.31 -8.98 8.19
CA ASP A 52 -10.55 -9.47 7.57
C ASP A 52 -11.41 -8.35 6.94
N ALA A 53 -10.80 -7.16 6.75
CA ALA A 53 -11.38 -6.00 6.09
C ALA A 53 -12.62 -5.39 6.79
N HIS A 54 -12.70 -5.51 8.12
CA HIS A 54 -13.58 -4.69 8.93
C HIS A 54 -12.91 -3.36 9.26
N VAL A 55 -13.73 -2.35 9.49
CA VAL A 55 -13.23 -1.01 9.86
C VAL A 55 -12.65 -1.06 11.28
N ASN A 56 -11.42 -0.58 11.42
CA ASN A 56 -10.75 -0.42 12.69
C ASN A 56 -10.32 1.04 12.87
N VAL A 57 -11.00 1.74 13.74
CA VAL A 57 -10.71 3.13 14.09
C VAL A 57 -10.11 3.26 15.49
N GLU A 58 -9.90 2.15 16.20
CA GLU A 58 -9.11 2.11 17.43
C GLU A 58 -7.67 2.51 17.12
N GLY A 59 -7.10 3.37 17.93
CA GLY A 59 -5.73 3.89 17.69
C GLY A 59 -5.67 5.16 16.86
N LEU A 60 -6.82 5.68 16.40
CA LEU A 60 -6.88 7.07 15.95
C LEU A 60 -6.75 8.02 17.15
N GLU A 61 -6.34 9.26 16.87
CA GLU A 61 -6.18 10.29 17.90
C GLU A 61 -7.47 10.47 18.73
N ALA A 62 -7.32 10.75 20.01
CA ALA A 62 -8.43 10.77 20.96
C ALA A 62 -9.52 11.81 20.66
N ASP A 63 -9.19 12.85 19.91
CA ASP A 63 -10.13 13.88 19.45
C ASP A 63 -10.87 13.47 18.16
N ILE A 64 -10.33 12.52 17.40
CA ILE A 64 -10.89 11.99 16.14
C ILE A 64 -11.83 10.81 16.41
N TYR A 65 -11.41 9.88 17.27
CA TYR A 65 -12.10 8.62 17.52
C TYR A 65 -13.59 8.76 17.85
N PRO A 66 -14.05 9.68 18.71
CA PRO A 66 -15.47 9.81 19.04
C PRO A 66 -16.36 10.06 17.82
N ASN A 67 -15.86 10.75 16.80
CA ASN A 67 -16.63 11.09 15.61
C ASN A 67 -16.82 9.91 14.66
N VAL A 68 -16.00 8.87 14.79
CA VAL A 68 -15.98 7.70 13.90
C VAL A 68 -16.18 6.37 14.63
N ALA A 69 -16.31 6.39 15.94
CA ALA A 69 -16.49 5.19 16.79
C ALA A 69 -17.67 4.31 16.35
N ALA A 70 -18.72 4.92 15.81
CA ALA A 70 -19.89 4.19 15.29
C ALA A 70 -19.58 3.25 14.13
N TYR A 71 -18.45 3.45 13.43
CA TYR A 71 -18.02 2.61 12.32
C TYR A 71 -17.10 1.46 12.75
N GLN A 72 -16.65 1.45 14.01
CA GLN A 72 -15.76 0.41 14.54
C GLN A 72 -16.37 -0.98 14.36
N GLY A 73 -15.60 -1.89 13.72
CA GLY A 73 -16.00 -3.27 13.49
C GLY A 73 -17.02 -3.49 12.39
N MET A 74 -17.43 -2.46 11.65
CA MET A 74 -18.33 -2.62 10.51
C MET A 74 -17.60 -3.29 9.32
N ASP A 75 -18.32 -4.13 8.57
CA ASP A 75 -17.85 -4.56 7.25
C ASP A 75 -17.62 -3.34 6.34
N ARG A 76 -16.55 -3.36 5.53
CA ARG A 76 -16.16 -2.24 4.68
C ARG A 76 -17.25 -1.77 3.72
N PHE A 77 -18.06 -2.68 3.19
CA PHE A 77 -19.14 -2.34 2.26
C PHE A 77 -20.34 -1.75 2.98
N ASP A 78 -20.62 -2.21 4.16
CA ASP A 78 -21.72 -1.66 4.98
C ASP A 78 -21.32 -0.29 5.55
N CYS A 79 -20.07 -0.12 5.97
CA CYS A 79 -19.54 1.18 6.35
C CYS A 79 -19.60 2.18 5.19
N ARG A 80 -19.28 1.76 3.97
CA ARG A 80 -19.39 2.61 2.77
C ARG A 80 -20.81 3.12 2.55
N LYS A 81 -21.81 2.28 2.75
CA LYS A 81 -23.22 2.69 2.64
C LYS A 81 -23.61 3.64 3.76
N GLN A 82 -23.24 3.30 4.99
CA GLN A 82 -23.61 4.06 6.17
C GLN A 82 -23.00 5.47 6.16
N ILE A 83 -21.71 5.59 5.79
CA ILE A 83 -21.06 6.91 5.78
C ILE A 83 -21.67 7.87 4.74
N VAL A 84 -22.20 7.36 3.63
CA VAL A 84 -22.91 8.19 2.65
C VAL A 84 -24.21 8.74 3.26
N VAL A 85 -24.96 7.90 3.95
CA VAL A 85 -26.20 8.30 4.64
C VAL A 85 -25.89 9.39 5.67
N ASP A 86 -24.86 9.19 6.47
CA ASP A 86 -24.48 10.12 7.53
C ASP A 86 -23.99 11.46 6.98
N LEU A 87 -23.22 11.45 5.89
CA LEU A 87 -22.76 12.66 5.23
C LEU A 87 -23.91 13.41 4.52
N GLN A 88 -24.90 12.67 3.99
CA GLN A 88 -26.10 13.27 3.42
C GLN A 88 -26.93 13.97 4.50
N ALA A 89 -27.09 13.35 5.68
CA ALA A 89 -27.78 13.94 6.81
C ALA A 89 -27.13 15.24 7.30
N GLU A 90 -25.81 15.36 7.13
CA GLU A 90 -25.04 16.57 7.47
C GLU A 90 -25.01 17.61 6.33
N GLY A 91 -25.64 17.32 5.18
CA GLY A 91 -25.63 18.22 3.99
C GLY A 91 -24.27 18.32 3.31
N LEU A 92 -23.39 17.32 3.48
CA LEU A 92 -22.02 17.30 2.97
C LEU A 92 -21.86 16.50 1.67
N VAL A 93 -22.93 15.92 1.14
CA VAL A 93 -22.94 15.21 -0.15
C VAL A 93 -23.62 16.08 -1.20
N GLU A 94 -22.88 16.49 -2.20
CA GLU A 94 -23.41 17.25 -3.33
C GLU A 94 -24.15 16.34 -4.31
N LYS A 95 -23.51 15.19 -4.66
CA LYS A 95 -24.04 14.27 -5.68
C LYS A 95 -23.55 12.85 -5.47
N VAL A 96 -24.38 11.88 -5.81
CA VAL A 96 -24.04 10.47 -5.95
C VAL A 96 -24.32 10.05 -7.37
N GLU A 97 -23.34 9.48 -8.05
CA GLU A 97 -23.44 9.02 -9.44
C GLU A 97 -23.04 7.54 -9.55
N ASP A 98 -23.70 6.85 -10.48
CA ASP A 98 -23.26 5.51 -10.85
C ASP A 98 -21.92 5.57 -11.56
N TYR A 99 -20.98 4.78 -11.09
CA TYR A 99 -19.63 4.70 -11.65
C TYR A 99 -19.18 3.26 -11.80
N THR A 100 -18.62 2.93 -12.95
CA THR A 100 -18.07 1.60 -13.24
C THR A 100 -16.55 1.65 -13.24
N ASN A 101 -15.93 0.85 -12.41
CA ASN A 101 -14.49 0.70 -12.33
C ASN A 101 -14.07 -0.77 -12.34
N LYS A 102 -12.77 -1.02 -12.51
CA LYS A 102 -12.18 -2.35 -12.40
C LYS A 102 -11.71 -2.57 -10.97
N VAL A 103 -12.23 -3.60 -10.32
CA VAL A 103 -11.83 -4.01 -8.98
C VAL A 103 -11.03 -5.30 -9.08
N GLY A 104 -9.88 -5.36 -8.40
CA GLY A 104 -9.10 -6.58 -8.28
C GLY A 104 -9.79 -7.61 -7.39
N TYR A 105 -9.73 -8.87 -7.79
CA TYR A 105 -10.25 -10.00 -7.01
C TYR A 105 -9.14 -11.01 -6.73
N SER A 106 -9.19 -11.63 -5.56
CA SER A 106 -8.31 -12.75 -5.23
C SER A 106 -8.62 -13.94 -6.12
N GLU A 107 -7.64 -14.44 -6.85
CA GLU A 107 -7.80 -15.63 -7.71
C GLU A 107 -8.20 -16.88 -6.93
N ARG A 108 -7.85 -16.95 -5.65
CA ARG A 108 -8.10 -18.13 -4.81
C ARG A 108 -9.46 -18.13 -4.12
N THR A 109 -9.93 -16.96 -3.71
CA THR A 109 -11.13 -16.82 -2.87
C THR A 109 -12.25 -16.08 -3.56
N ASN A 110 -11.97 -15.46 -4.71
CA ASN A 110 -12.91 -14.66 -5.49
C ASN A 110 -13.58 -13.54 -4.66
N VAL A 111 -12.81 -12.93 -3.74
CA VAL A 111 -13.24 -11.77 -2.97
C VAL A 111 -12.50 -10.52 -3.45
N PRO A 112 -13.11 -9.33 -3.38
CA PRO A 112 -12.43 -8.09 -3.68
C PRO A 112 -11.22 -7.89 -2.77
N ILE A 113 -10.08 -7.53 -3.36
CA ILE A 113 -8.87 -7.22 -2.59
C ILE A 113 -8.92 -5.78 -2.08
N GLU A 114 -8.43 -5.59 -0.86
CA GLU A 114 -8.17 -4.28 -0.29
C GLU A 114 -6.66 -4.10 -0.12
N PRO A 115 -6.06 -3.09 -0.73
CA PRO A 115 -4.67 -2.74 -0.46
C PRO A 115 -4.52 -2.37 1.01
N ARG A 116 -3.52 -2.95 1.67
CA ARG A 116 -3.22 -2.72 3.08
C ARG A 116 -1.72 -2.82 3.32
N LEU A 117 -1.21 -1.99 4.19
CA LEU A 117 0.17 -2.08 4.64
C LEU A 117 0.34 -3.28 5.56
N SER A 118 1.43 -4.02 5.35
CA SER A 118 1.82 -5.13 6.20
C SER A 118 3.34 -5.26 6.23
N LEU A 119 3.86 -5.75 7.37
CA LEU A 119 5.28 -6.04 7.46
C LEU A 119 5.62 -7.22 6.55
N GLN A 120 6.64 -7.04 5.73
CA GLN A 120 7.09 -8.03 4.76
C GLN A 120 8.60 -8.12 4.80
N TRP A 121 9.11 -9.30 4.44
CA TRP A 121 10.53 -9.51 4.25
C TRP A 121 10.94 -9.17 2.83
N PHE A 122 11.96 -8.30 2.71
CA PHE A 122 12.52 -7.91 1.43
C PHE A 122 14.02 -8.21 1.38
N ILE A 123 14.48 -8.63 0.20
CA ILE A 123 15.89 -8.67 -0.13
C ILE A 123 16.21 -7.41 -0.93
N ARG A 124 17.23 -6.67 -0.50
CA ARG A 124 17.75 -5.53 -1.27
C ARG A 124 18.45 -6.04 -2.50
N MET A 125 17.87 -5.80 -3.66
CA MET A 125 18.32 -6.38 -4.92
C MET A 125 19.40 -5.56 -5.63
N GLN A 126 19.53 -4.25 -5.34
CA GLN A 126 20.45 -3.37 -6.04
C GLN A 126 21.90 -3.89 -6.00
N HIS A 127 22.39 -4.28 -4.83
CA HIS A 127 23.74 -4.82 -4.68
C HIS A 127 24.01 -6.04 -5.58
N PHE A 128 23.03 -6.92 -5.72
CA PHE A 128 23.17 -8.11 -6.59
C PHE A 128 23.16 -7.71 -8.07
N ALA A 129 22.36 -6.71 -8.45
CA ALA A 129 22.34 -6.19 -9.81
C ALA A 129 23.66 -5.53 -10.17
N ASP A 130 24.25 -4.76 -9.26
CA ASP A 130 25.55 -4.08 -9.46
C ASP A 130 26.69 -5.08 -9.71
N ILE A 131 26.61 -6.28 -9.11
CA ILE A 131 27.59 -7.36 -9.31
C ILE A 131 27.28 -8.14 -10.61
N ALA A 132 26.01 -8.42 -10.89
CA ALA A 132 25.62 -9.33 -11.96
C ALA A 132 25.55 -8.66 -13.34
N LEU A 133 25.33 -7.35 -13.42
CA LEU A 133 25.19 -6.64 -14.69
C LEU A 133 26.53 -6.50 -15.44
N PRO A 134 27.65 -6.06 -14.84
CA PRO A 134 28.90 -5.80 -15.57
C PRO A 134 29.43 -7.00 -16.36
N PRO A 135 29.49 -8.24 -15.84
CA PRO A 135 30.01 -9.38 -16.59
C PRO A 135 29.26 -9.67 -17.89
N VAL A 136 27.95 -9.40 -17.91
CA VAL A 136 27.13 -9.56 -19.13
C VAL A 136 27.32 -8.37 -20.07
N MET A 137 27.47 -7.17 -19.54
CA MET A 137 27.70 -5.98 -20.39
C MET A 137 29.05 -6.01 -21.08
N ASN A 138 30.08 -6.55 -20.42
CA ASN A 138 31.45 -6.68 -20.92
C ASN A 138 31.70 -7.94 -21.77
N ASP A 139 30.64 -8.76 -21.99
CA ASP A 139 30.70 -10.03 -22.72
C ASP A 139 31.58 -11.12 -22.04
N ASP A 140 31.85 -11.01 -20.74
CA ASP A 140 32.45 -12.09 -19.93
C ASP A 140 31.46 -13.26 -19.81
N ILE A 141 30.16 -12.94 -19.81
CA ILE A 141 29.04 -13.89 -19.91
C ILE A 141 28.21 -13.52 -21.12
N VAL A 142 28.12 -14.43 -22.09
CA VAL A 142 27.44 -14.21 -23.37
C VAL A 142 26.10 -14.92 -23.41
N PHE A 143 25.04 -14.19 -23.79
CA PHE A 143 23.71 -14.77 -24.00
C PHE A 143 23.50 -15.21 -25.46
N TYR A 144 22.87 -16.36 -25.61
CA TYR A 144 22.39 -16.85 -26.89
C TYR A 144 20.86 -17.06 -26.84
N PRO A 145 20.09 -16.40 -27.71
CA PRO A 145 20.45 -15.34 -28.66
C PRO A 145 20.85 -14.02 -27.95
N THR A 146 21.72 -13.26 -28.58
CA THR A 146 22.30 -11.99 -28.08
C THR A 146 21.24 -10.95 -27.69
N LYS A 147 20.05 -11.00 -28.33
CA LYS A 147 18.93 -10.07 -28.01
C LYS A 147 18.56 -10.06 -26.53
N TYR A 148 18.74 -11.15 -25.81
CA TYR A 148 18.43 -11.24 -24.37
C TYR A 148 19.38 -10.44 -23.48
N LYS A 149 20.55 -10.02 -23.98
CA LYS A 149 21.44 -9.09 -23.28
C LYS A 149 20.74 -7.78 -22.95
N ASN A 150 19.94 -7.23 -23.88
CA ASN A 150 19.19 -6.00 -23.66
C ASN A 150 18.03 -6.20 -22.65
N THR A 151 17.35 -7.33 -22.71
CA THR A 151 16.29 -7.66 -21.73
C THR A 151 16.88 -7.79 -20.34
N TYR A 152 18.00 -8.50 -20.20
CA TYR A 152 18.71 -8.67 -18.93
C TYR A 152 19.15 -7.32 -18.37
N ARG A 153 19.78 -6.46 -19.20
CA ARG A 153 20.18 -5.12 -18.79
C ARG A 153 18.99 -4.31 -18.25
N ASN A 154 17.92 -4.24 -19.04
CA ASN A 154 16.74 -3.45 -18.66
C ASN A 154 16.13 -3.94 -17.32
N TRP A 155 16.14 -5.24 -17.06
CA TRP A 155 15.65 -5.80 -15.80
C TRP A 155 16.54 -5.40 -14.63
N LEU A 156 17.86 -5.49 -14.75
CA LEU A 156 18.78 -5.20 -13.66
C LEU A 156 18.95 -3.71 -13.40
N GLU A 157 18.92 -2.86 -14.45
CA GLU A 157 18.96 -1.41 -14.29
C GLU A 157 17.69 -0.85 -13.59
N ASN A 158 16.56 -1.56 -13.69
CA ASN A 158 15.30 -1.19 -13.09
C ASN A 158 14.88 -2.17 -11.98
N ILE A 159 15.85 -2.85 -11.35
CA ILE A 159 15.56 -3.84 -10.33
C ILE A 159 14.86 -3.21 -9.12
N LYS A 160 13.88 -3.91 -8.59
CA LYS A 160 13.22 -3.55 -7.33
C LYS A 160 13.55 -4.56 -6.26
N ASP A 161 13.49 -4.15 -5.01
CA ASP A 161 13.64 -5.05 -3.88
C ASP A 161 12.63 -6.20 -3.96
N TRP A 162 13.10 -7.40 -3.70
CA TRP A 162 12.31 -8.60 -3.83
C TRP A 162 11.60 -8.95 -2.53
N CYS A 163 10.26 -8.84 -2.53
CA CYS A 163 9.46 -9.36 -1.44
C CYS A 163 9.47 -10.88 -1.45
N ILE A 164 10.07 -11.48 -0.43
CA ILE A 164 10.21 -12.94 -0.29
C ILE A 164 9.14 -13.56 0.59
N SER A 165 8.46 -12.77 1.41
CA SER A 165 7.38 -13.26 2.27
C SER A 165 6.06 -13.41 1.53
N ARG A 166 5.25 -14.37 1.97
CA ARG A 166 3.89 -14.63 1.49
C ARG A 166 3.03 -15.03 2.70
N GLN A 167 1.84 -14.43 2.82
CA GLN A 167 0.86 -14.77 3.85
C GLN A 167 0.08 -16.01 3.42
N LEU A 168 0.67 -17.18 3.59
CA LEU A 168 0.07 -18.46 3.24
C LEU A 168 -0.13 -19.30 4.50
N TRP A 169 -1.31 -19.89 4.66
CA TRP A 169 -1.58 -20.85 5.72
C TRP A 169 -0.72 -22.11 5.59
N TRP A 170 -0.44 -22.50 4.36
CA TRP A 170 0.43 -23.61 4.03
C TRP A 170 1.61 -23.08 3.20
N GLY A 171 2.78 -23.05 3.79
CA GLY A 171 3.99 -22.54 3.15
C GLY A 171 5.23 -22.75 4.01
N HIS A 172 6.40 -22.40 3.46
CA HIS A 172 7.66 -22.44 4.19
C HIS A 172 7.81 -21.20 5.07
N ARG A 173 8.29 -21.39 6.30
CA ARG A 173 8.70 -20.27 7.16
C ARG A 173 10.01 -19.70 6.65
N ILE A 174 10.14 -18.39 6.68
CA ILE A 174 11.40 -17.70 6.41
C ILE A 174 12.27 -17.85 7.67
N PRO A 175 13.46 -18.48 7.60
CA PRO A 175 14.34 -18.68 8.75
C PRO A 175 15.12 -17.38 9.03
N ALA A 176 14.51 -16.45 9.75
CA ALA A 176 15.16 -15.23 10.18
C ALA A 176 15.71 -15.39 11.60
N TYR A 177 16.98 -15.08 11.79
CA TYR A 177 17.66 -15.12 13.07
C TYR A 177 18.18 -13.73 13.42
N TYR A 178 17.97 -13.31 14.66
CA TYR A 178 18.42 -12.03 15.17
C TYR A 178 19.35 -12.22 16.34
N GLU A 179 20.32 -11.33 16.45
CA GLU A 179 21.08 -11.17 17.68
C GLU A 179 20.16 -10.63 18.78
N LYS A 180 20.11 -11.31 19.94
CA LYS A 180 19.22 -10.93 21.04
C LYS A 180 19.48 -9.49 21.51
N ALA A 181 20.74 -9.08 21.58
CA ALA A 181 21.12 -7.72 21.95
C ALA A 181 20.54 -6.66 21.01
N LEU A 182 20.48 -6.93 19.70
CA LEU A 182 19.91 -6.02 18.70
C LEU A 182 18.39 -5.88 18.86
N LEU A 183 17.70 -6.95 19.22
CA LEU A 183 16.25 -6.90 19.48
C LEU A 183 15.91 -6.07 20.72
N GLU A 184 16.72 -6.19 21.78
CA GLU A 184 16.57 -5.41 23.01
C GLU A 184 16.84 -3.91 22.76
N GLU A 185 17.82 -3.58 21.91
CA GLU A 185 18.18 -2.21 21.56
C GLU A 185 17.13 -1.53 20.66
N THR A 186 16.52 -2.28 19.74
CA THR A 186 15.54 -1.75 18.78
C THR A 186 14.11 -1.77 19.29
N GLY A 187 13.84 -2.38 20.44
CA GLY A 187 12.49 -2.54 20.98
C GLY A 187 11.56 -3.43 20.14
N ALA A 188 12.14 -4.22 19.23
CA ALA A 188 11.40 -5.08 18.31
C ALA A 188 10.99 -6.39 18.99
N GLU A 189 10.03 -6.33 19.91
CA GLU A 189 9.59 -7.52 20.66
C GLU A 189 8.64 -8.46 19.89
N ASN A 190 8.17 -8.09 18.70
CA ASN A 190 7.17 -8.87 17.95
C ASN A 190 7.39 -8.80 16.43
N TYR A 191 8.27 -9.64 15.91
CA TYR A 191 8.35 -9.95 14.48
C TYR A 191 7.98 -11.40 14.18
#